data_33cf8bb5594899bbd35722808a243cd8
#
_entry.id   33cf8bb5594899bbd35722808a243cd8
#
_cell.length_a   1.000
_cell.length_b   1.000
_cell.length_c   1.000
_cell.angle_alpha   90.00
_cell.angle_beta   90.00
_cell.angle_gamma   90.00
#
_symmetry.space_group_name_H-M   'P 1'
#
loop_
_entity.id
_entity.type
_entity.pdbx_description
1 polymer ?
#
loop_
_entity_poly.entity_id
_entity_poly.type
_entity_poly.pdbx_seq_one_letter_code
_entity_poly.pdbx_strand_id
1 'polypeptide(L)'
;MGVSANPGWVRGYCPFKENRLELKNQHGSLCAARRTGRFLFVPAVSTYNKPYLTFEQQLELLKKRGMEIAAGAEPAVLAGLRRIGYYRLSAYWYPLRKTDESRGSSVQRLDDFRHGATFGQVLGLYEFDKRLRLLVLDAIELVEVSLRVSIAYHLGRRDPFAHMKPELLHGGFVKKAKSLRGVQGHGSSRPGRSEQATDYDDWLRKHDEVVSRSKEVFVQHYLKKYGEPLPIWVSIELWEFGMLTRFFGGMKNEDQEEIASQYEVPGANVLESWLRTMNVLRNVAAHHGRLWNRIIAFPPRLPPRGGRQDLDFLWELPEGSKGRLFSRLSILLYLVSVIDPESSWPLGLRELLGNFPEIPELSLADMGFPQGWTSLPLWARCLERSSMKDTGGSLETVIAAEPRNPYTVYPARGEVITSAHVRRLMDEGGV
;
A
#
# COMPACT_ATOMS: atom_id res chain seq x y z
N MET A 1 0.19 -59.90 21.18
CA MET A 1 0.13 -58.87 22.22
C MET A 1 -0.15 -57.54 21.50
N GLY A 2 -1.42 -57.14 21.53
CA GLY A 2 -1.87 -55.94 20.84
C GLY A 2 -1.69 -54.72 21.73
N VAL A 3 -1.15 -53.65 21.16
CA VAL A 3 -1.17 -52.32 21.80
C VAL A 3 -2.17 -51.47 21.07
N SER A 4 -3.28 -51.25 21.74
CA SER A 4 -4.35 -50.33 21.36
C SER A 4 -3.84 -48.88 21.49
N ALA A 5 -3.76 -48.16 20.40
CA ALA A 5 -3.51 -46.70 20.40
C ALA A 5 -4.82 -45.95 20.62
N ASN A 6 -4.92 -45.32 21.76
CA ASN A 6 -6.03 -44.44 22.16
C ASN A 6 -5.90 -43.11 21.41
N PRO A 7 -6.91 -42.60 20.68
CA PRO A 7 -6.82 -41.27 20.04
C PRO A 7 -6.99 -40.19 21.11
N GLY A 8 -5.91 -39.48 21.37
CA GLY A 8 -5.86 -38.35 22.31
C GLY A 8 -6.79 -37.21 21.92
N TRP A 9 -7.58 -36.78 22.84
CA TRP A 9 -8.45 -35.60 22.77
C TRP A 9 -7.61 -34.33 22.78
N VAL A 10 -7.61 -33.55 21.70
CA VAL A 10 -7.11 -32.18 21.72
C VAL A 10 -8.24 -31.29 22.22
N ARG A 11 -8.13 -30.81 23.45
CA ARG A 11 -9.03 -29.80 24.01
C ARG A 11 -8.73 -28.45 23.36
N GLY A 12 -9.54 -28.05 22.37
CA GLY A 12 -9.59 -26.65 21.92
C GLY A 12 -10.25 -25.80 23.01
N TYR A 13 -9.53 -24.79 23.49
CA TYR A 13 -10.02 -23.84 24.49
C TYR A 13 -11.12 -22.97 23.86
N CYS A 14 -12.35 -23.12 24.28
CA CYS A 14 -13.48 -22.25 23.93
C CYS A 14 -13.77 -21.34 25.14
N PRO A 15 -13.65 -20.00 25.05
CA PRO A 15 -13.75 -19.10 26.21
C PRO A 15 -15.20 -18.79 26.65
N PHE A 16 -16.20 -19.55 26.27
CA PHE A 16 -17.57 -19.32 26.72
C PHE A 16 -18.11 -20.52 27.50
N LYS A 17 -18.24 -20.35 28.82
CA LYS A 17 -19.08 -21.19 29.69
C LYS A 17 -20.53 -20.83 29.41
N GLU A 18 -21.29 -21.85 29.12
CA GLU A 18 -22.73 -22.07 29.25
C GLU A 18 -23.40 -22.52 27.95
N ASN A 19 -24.04 -23.74 28.04
CA ASN A 19 -24.83 -24.46 27.05
C ASN A 19 -24.07 -25.14 25.91
N ARG A 20 -23.35 -26.21 26.25
CA ARG A 20 -22.80 -27.19 25.32
C ARG A 20 -23.87 -28.27 25.06
N LEU A 21 -24.35 -28.37 23.81
CA LEU A 21 -24.93 -29.62 23.28
C LEU A 21 -23.87 -30.32 22.44
N GLU A 22 -23.34 -31.44 22.95
CA GLU A 22 -22.43 -32.30 22.19
C GLU A 22 -23.25 -33.21 21.26
N LEU A 23 -23.11 -32.96 19.97
CA LEU A 23 -23.57 -33.91 18.94
C LEU A 23 -22.35 -34.71 18.46
N LYS A 24 -22.31 -36.00 18.81
CA LYS A 24 -21.37 -36.95 18.23
C LYS A 24 -21.85 -37.36 16.85
N ASN A 25 -21.06 -37.17 15.83
CA ASN A 25 -21.27 -37.76 14.53
C ASN A 25 -19.99 -38.46 14.04
N GLN A 26 -20.14 -39.62 13.42
CA GLN A 26 -19.06 -40.48 12.96
C GLN A 26 -18.28 -39.94 11.73
N HIS A 27 -18.70 -38.82 11.17
CA HIS A 27 -18.08 -38.19 10.01
C HIS A 27 -18.03 -36.67 10.21
N GLY A 28 -16.90 -36.15 10.69
CA GLY A 28 -16.56 -34.72 10.68
C GLY A 28 -17.23 -33.91 11.80
N SER A 29 -16.45 -33.36 12.69
CA SER A 29 -16.95 -32.53 13.80
C SER A 29 -17.34 -31.14 13.30
N LEU A 30 -18.62 -30.79 13.43
CA LEU A 30 -19.15 -29.43 13.25
C LEU A 30 -19.32 -28.81 14.65
N CYS A 31 -18.68 -27.67 14.91
CA CYS A 31 -18.96 -26.87 16.10
C CYS A 31 -20.05 -25.85 15.78
N ALA A 32 -21.20 -25.94 16.44
CA ALA A 32 -22.26 -24.94 16.34
C ALA A 32 -22.25 -24.06 17.60
N ALA A 33 -22.09 -22.74 17.41
CA ALA A 33 -22.29 -21.76 18.47
C ALA A 33 -23.59 -20.99 18.26
N ARG A 34 -24.42 -20.94 19.31
CA ARG A 34 -25.69 -20.19 19.27
C ARG A 34 -25.47 -18.77 19.76
N ARG A 35 -25.68 -17.80 18.88
CA ARG A 35 -25.81 -16.39 19.27
C ARG A 35 -27.07 -15.85 18.61
N THR A 36 -28.03 -15.40 19.39
CA THR A 36 -29.27 -14.73 18.92
C THR A 36 -30.07 -15.52 17.86
N GLY A 37 -30.29 -16.82 18.08
CA GLY A 37 -31.18 -17.65 17.23
C GLY A 37 -30.63 -18.01 15.83
N ARG A 38 -29.41 -17.58 15.45
CA ARG A 38 -28.76 -18.00 14.19
C ARG A 38 -27.65 -19.00 14.47
N PHE A 39 -27.65 -20.11 13.75
CA PHE A 39 -26.55 -21.08 13.74
C PHE A 39 -25.44 -20.54 12.81
N LEU A 40 -24.26 -20.31 13.36
CA LEU A 40 -23.07 -20.07 12.56
C LEU A 40 -22.41 -21.42 12.26
N PHE A 41 -22.43 -21.83 11.00
CA PHE A 41 -21.66 -22.97 10.52
C PHE A 41 -20.19 -22.54 10.45
N VAL A 42 -19.35 -23.10 11.31
CA VAL A 42 -17.90 -23.04 11.15
C VAL A 42 -17.50 -24.27 10.36
N PRO A 43 -16.98 -24.13 9.13
CA PRO A 43 -16.54 -25.29 8.36
C PRO A 43 -15.43 -26.03 9.12
N ALA A 44 -15.49 -27.36 9.12
CA ALA A 44 -14.45 -28.17 9.72
C ALA A 44 -13.10 -27.84 9.07
N VAL A 45 -12.09 -27.47 9.88
CA VAL A 45 -10.74 -27.27 9.40
C VAL A 45 -10.16 -28.62 9.03
N SER A 46 -9.89 -28.84 7.73
CA SER A 46 -9.22 -30.06 7.28
C SER A 46 -7.77 -30.09 7.74
N THR A 47 -7.31 -31.25 8.15
CA THR A 47 -5.88 -31.45 8.48
C THR A 47 -5.03 -31.21 7.24
N TYR A 48 -3.96 -30.43 7.37
CA TYR A 48 -3.01 -30.22 6.28
C TYR A 48 -2.25 -31.52 6.02
N ASN A 49 -2.37 -32.05 4.78
CA ASN A 49 -1.75 -33.33 4.38
C ASN A 49 -1.00 -33.26 3.03
N LYS A 50 -0.70 -32.03 2.55
CA LYS A 50 0.04 -31.88 1.28
C LYS A 50 1.51 -32.22 1.48
N PRO A 51 2.10 -33.15 0.66
CA PRO A 51 3.50 -33.52 0.78
C PRO A 51 4.42 -32.40 0.30
N TYR A 52 5.66 -32.44 0.73
CA TYR A 52 6.74 -31.68 0.10
C TYR A 52 6.98 -32.19 -1.31
N LEU A 53 7.23 -31.28 -2.27
CA LEU A 53 7.54 -31.58 -3.66
C LEU A 53 8.84 -30.90 -4.07
N THR A 54 9.74 -31.64 -4.75
CA THR A 54 10.91 -31.06 -5.43
C THR A 54 10.48 -30.14 -6.56
N PHE A 55 11.38 -29.34 -7.12
CA PHE A 55 11.05 -28.47 -8.25
C PHE A 55 10.64 -29.27 -9.49
N GLU A 56 11.24 -30.42 -9.73
CA GLU A 56 10.90 -31.35 -10.79
C GLU A 56 9.50 -31.94 -10.59
N GLN A 57 9.16 -32.33 -9.37
CA GLN A 57 7.81 -32.80 -9.03
C GLN A 57 6.77 -31.67 -9.12
N GLN A 58 7.14 -30.42 -8.79
CA GLN A 58 6.27 -29.26 -8.98
C GLN A 58 6.01 -29.01 -10.47
N LEU A 59 7.02 -29.11 -11.31
CA LEU A 59 6.89 -29.02 -12.77
C LEU A 59 5.93 -30.10 -13.30
N GLU A 60 6.11 -31.36 -12.92
CA GLU A 60 5.23 -32.46 -13.36
C GLU A 60 3.79 -32.26 -12.83
N LEU A 61 3.61 -31.73 -11.63
CA LEU A 61 2.29 -31.37 -11.12
C LEU A 61 1.62 -30.28 -11.95
N LEU A 62 2.36 -29.26 -12.41
CA LEU A 62 1.82 -28.21 -13.28
C LEU A 62 1.38 -28.78 -14.63
N LYS A 63 2.20 -29.64 -15.25
CA LYS A 63 1.86 -30.37 -16.48
C LYS A 63 0.60 -31.23 -16.31
N LYS A 64 0.56 -32.03 -15.23
CA LYS A 64 -0.59 -32.88 -14.89
C LYS A 64 -1.88 -32.10 -14.76
N ARG A 65 -1.81 -30.85 -14.26
CA ARG A 65 -2.95 -29.93 -14.12
C ARG A 65 -3.29 -29.19 -15.42
N GLY A 66 -2.60 -29.47 -16.52
CA GLY A 66 -2.87 -28.90 -17.83
C GLY A 66 -2.16 -27.57 -18.11
N MET A 67 -1.12 -27.20 -17.35
CA MET A 67 -0.25 -26.06 -17.71
C MET A 67 0.55 -26.42 -18.98
N GLU A 68 0.37 -25.62 -20.03
CA GLU A 68 1.09 -25.82 -21.28
C GLU A 68 2.54 -25.32 -21.15
N ILE A 69 3.49 -26.24 -21.39
CA ILE A 69 4.92 -25.98 -21.36
C ILE A 69 5.48 -26.35 -22.71
N ALA A 70 6.00 -25.38 -23.45
CA ALA A 70 6.58 -25.63 -24.78
C ALA A 70 7.74 -26.63 -24.69
N ALA A 71 7.93 -27.41 -25.74
CA ALA A 71 9.04 -28.34 -25.83
C ALA A 71 10.37 -27.62 -25.62
N GLY A 72 11.21 -28.14 -24.70
CA GLY A 72 12.49 -27.54 -24.33
C GLY A 72 12.41 -26.37 -23.37
N ALA A 73 11.21 -25.94 -22.90
CA ALA A 73 11.07 -24.86 -21.96
C ALA A 73 11.15 -25.26 -20.45
N GLU A 74 11.22 -26.58 -20.17
CA GLU A 74 11.31 -27.08 -18.79
C GLU A 74 12.46 -26.47 -17.97
N PRO A 75 13.69 -26.26 -18.51
CA PRO A 75 14.76 -25.60 -17.75
C PRO A 75 14.38 -24.18 -17.32
N ALA A 76 13.68 -23.43 -18.16
CA ALA A 76 13.21 -22.07 -17.82
C ALA A 76 12.11 -22.10 -16.74
N VAL A 77 11.20 -23.08 -16.79
CA VAL A 77 10.18 -23.29 -15.75
C VAL A 77 10.83 -23.62 -14.42
N LEU A 78 11.79 -24.56 -14.41
CA LEU A 78 12.53 -24.94 -13.21
C LEU A 78 13.30 -23.73 -12.62
N ALA A 79 13.95 -22.93 -13.49
CA ALA A 79 14.61 -21.70 -13.05
C ALA A 79 13.61 -20.70 -12.42
N GLY A 80 12.43 -20.56 -13.00
CA GLY A 80 11.34 -19.75 -12.46
C GLY A 80 10.86 -20.26 -11.09
N LEU A 81 10.64 -21.56 -10.95
CA LEU A 81 10.24 -22.18 -9.69
C LEU A 81 11.32 -22.03 -8.60
N ARG A 82 12.60 -22.17 -8.95
CA ARG A 82 13.73 -21.96 -8.00
C ARG A 82 13.88 -20.51 -7.57
N ARG A 83 13.74 -19.55 -8.49
CA ARG A 83 13.97 -18.12 -8.25
C ARG A 83 12.80 -17.44 -7.54
N ILE A 84 11.56 -17.80 -7.89
CA ILE A 84 10.34 -17.10 -7.45
C ILE A 84 9.57 -17.93 -6.42
N GLY A 85 9.51 -19.22 -6.62
CA GLY A 85 8.82 -20.19 -5.77
C GLY A 85 7.39 -20.50 -6.22
N TYR A 86 7.01 -21.78 -6.09
CA TYR A 86 5.69 -22.30 -6.47
C TYR A 86 4.55 -21.51 -5.85
N TYR A 87 4.60 -21.27 -4.53
CA TYR A 87 3.52 -20.61 -3.80
C TYR A 87 3.32 -19.17 -4.24
N ARG A 88 4.40 -18.42 -4.49
CA ARG A 88 4.32 -17.04 -5.00
C ARG A 88 3.75 -17.02 -6.41
N LEU A 89 4.21 -17.89 -7.31
CA LEU A 89 3.70 -17.98 -8.67
C LEU A 89 2.25 -18.44 -8.72
N SER A 90 1.78 -19.20 -7.71
CA SER A 90 0.40 -19.64 -7.66
C SER A 90 -0.62 -18.48 -7.61
N ALA A 91 -0.22 -17.34 -7.10
CA ALA A 91 -1.06 -16.14 -7.10
C ALA A 91 -1.28 -15.56 -8.51
N TYR A 92 -0.35 -15.83 -9.46
CA TYR A 92 -0.39 -15.31 -10.82
C TYR A 92 -1.02 -16.32 -11.80
N TRP A 93 -0.94 -17.63 -11.54
CA TRP A 93 -1.66 -18.60 -12.34
C TRP A 93 -3.07 -18.91 -11.83
N TYR A 94 -3.46 -18.43 -10.63
CA TYR A 94 -4.81 -18.64 -10.12
C TYR A 94 -5.91 -18.18 -11.08
N PRO A 95 -5.79 -17.02 -11.76
CA PRO A 95 -6.76 -16.60 -12.78
C PRO A 95 -6.81 -17.51 -14.02
N LEU A 96 -5.77 -18.30 -14.29
CA LEU A 96 -5.69 -19.21 -15.44
C LEU A 96 -6.28 -20.60 -15.16
N ARG A 97 -6.81 -20.83 -13.96
CA ARG A 97 -7.47 -22.08 -13.59
C ARG A 97 -8.89 -22.14 -14.14
N LYS A 98 -9.37 -23.35 -14.42
CA LYS A 98 -10.76 -23.60 -14.76
C LYS A 98 -11.69 -23.13 -13.64
N THR A 99 -12.88 -22.69 -14.00
CA THR A 99 -13.95 -22.33 -13.07
C THR A 99 -14.97 -23.47 -13.00
N ASP A 100 -15.49 -23.74 -11.79
CA ASP A 100 -16.62 -24.63 -11.60
C ASP A 100 -17.91 -23.81 -11.69
N GLU A 101 -18.63 -23.93 -12.79
CA GLU A 101 -19.90 -23.24 -13.05
C GLU A 101 -21.12 -23.96 -12.40
N SER A 102 -20.92 -25.17 -11.89
CA SER A 102 -22.01 -26.01 -11.38
C SER A 102 -22.56 -25.56 -10.01
N ARG A 103 -21.87 -24.67 -9.29
CA ARG A 103 -22.17 -24.32 -7.89
C ARG A 103 -22.81 -22.94 -7.64
N GLY A 104 -23.54 -22.39 -8.61
CA GLY A 104 -24.31 -21.16 -8.40
C GLY A 104 -23.46 -19.90 -8.14
N SER A 105 -23.84 -19.01 -7.25
CA SER A 105 -23.33 -17.64 -7.12
C SER A 105 -21.87 -17.46 -6.66
N SER A 106 -21.14 -18.51 -6.28
CA SER A 106 -19.72 -18.44 -5.92
C SER A 106 -18.84 -19.14 -6.94
N VAL A 107 -18.09 -18.37 -7.73
CA VAL A 107 -17.12 -18.90 -8.69
C VAL A 107 -15.99 -19.60 -7.92
N GLN A 108 -16.01 -20.94 -7.89
CA GLN A 108 -14.93 -21.74 -7.34
C GLN A 108 -13.95 -22.11 -8.47
N ARG A 109 -12.65 -21.84 -8.27
CA ARG A 109 -11.61 -22.28 -9.23
C ARG A 109 -11.12 -23.68 -8.89
N LEU A 110 -11.05 -24.50 -9.91
CA LEU A 110 -10.52 -25.87 -9.84
C LEU A 110 -8.98 -25.85 -9.74
N ASP A 111 -8.38 -27.00 -9.51
CA ASP A 111 -6.92 -27.13 -9.51
C ASP A 111 -6.34 -27.19 -10.94
N ASP A 112 -7.14 -27.57 -11.93
CA ASP A 112 -6.75 -27.68 -13.32
C ASP A 112 -6.71 -26.32 -14.03
N PHE A 113 -5.80 -26.20 -14.99
CA PHE A 113 -5.67 -25.03 -15.85
C PHE A 113 -6.60 -25.10 -17.05
N ARG A 114 -7.06 -23.93 -17.50
CA ARG A 114 -7.79 -23.81 -18.76
C ARG A 114 -6.87 -24.10 -19.95
N HIS A 115 -7.44 -24.46 -21.09
CA HIS A 115 -6.70 -24.66 -22.33
C HIS A 115 -5.96 -23.36 -22.72
N GLY A 116 -4.74 -23.45 -23.20
CA GLY A 116 -3.91 -22.32 -23.58
C GLY A 116 -3.24 -21.60 -22.39
N ALA A 117 -3.37 -22.14 -21.16
CA ALA A 117 -2.66 -21.56 -20.01
C ALA A 117 -1.19 -21.98 -20.03
N THR A 118 -0.29 -21.01 -20.26
CA THR A 118 1.15 -21.25 -20.34
C THR A 118 1.91 -20.71 -19.13
N PHE A 119 3.07 -21.32 -18.83
CA PHE A 119 3.94 -20.78 -17.78
C PHE A 119 4.56 -19.43 -18.16
N GLY A 120 4.73 -19.16 -19.45
CA GLY A 120 5.18 -17.87 -19.97
C GLY A 120 4.22 -16.72 -19.61
N GLN A 121 2.92 -16.94 -19.72
CA GLN A 121 1.89 -15.96 -19.28
C GLN A 121 1.99 -15.66 -17.78
N VAL A 122 2.24 -16.69 -16.97
CA VAL A 122 2.43 -16.53 -15.51
C VAL A 122 3.64 -15.67 -15.18
N LEU A 123 4.77 -15.92 -15.85
CA LEU A 123 5.99 -15.12 -15.70
C LEU A 123 5.78 -13.69 -16.20
N GLY A 124 5.14 -13.49 -17.35
CA GLY A 124 4.82 -12.16 -17.88
C GLY A 124 4.01 -11.35 -16.89
N LEU A 125 2.96 -11.96 -16.30
CA LEU A 125 2.12 -11.29 -15.31
C LEU A 125 2.87 -10.99 -14.00
N TYR A 126 3.77 -11.89 -13.57
CA TYR A 126 4.63 -11.66 -12.41
C TYR A 126 5.60 -10.50 -12.64
N GLU A 127 6.25 -10.42 -13.81
CA GLU A 127 7.20 -9.34 -14.14
C GLU A 127 6.47 -8.01 -14.34
N PHE A 128 5.29 -8.00 -14.96
CA PHE A 128 4.41 -6.82 -15.01
C PHE A 128 4.11 -6.29 -13.61
N ASP A 129 3.62 -7.15 -12.71
CA ASP A 129 3.27 -6.77 -11.33
C ASP A 129 4.51 -6.33 -10.52
N LYS A 130 5.68 -6.89 -10.80
CA LYS A 130 6.94 -6.45 -10.20
C LYS A 130 7.31 -5.03 -10.63
N ARG A 131 7.24 -4.70 -11.93
CA ARG A 131 7.46 -3.35 -12.44
C ARG A 131 6.44 -2.36 -11.90
N LEU A 132 5.18 -2.78 -11.81
CA LEU A 132 4.10 -1.99 -11.22
C LEU A 132 4.38 -1.63 -9.75
N ARG A 133 4.87 -2.59 -8.94
CA ARG A 133 5.27 -2.31 -7.56
C ARG A 133 6.39 -1.29 -7.47
N LEU A 134 7.40 -1.38 -8.34
CA LEU A 134 8.52 -0.44 -8.37
C LEU A 134 8.06 0.98 -8.73
N LEU A 135 7.24 1.13 -9.76
CA LEU A 135 6.65 2.43 -10.11
C LEU A 135 5.78 3.01 -9.00
N VAL A 136 4.98 2.18 -8.33
CA VAL A 136 4.17 2.62 -7.19
C VAL A 136 5.04 3.09 -6.02
N LEU A 137 6.16 2.40 -5.73
CA LEU A 137 7.09 2.81 -4.67
C LEU A 137 7.78 4.12 -5.00
N ASP A 138 8.22 4.30 -6.23
CA ASP A 138 8.86 5.52 -6.75
C ASP A 138 7.95 6.75 -6.56
N ALA A 139 6.69 6.68 -7.01
CA ALA A 139 5.75 7.77 -6.80
C ALA A 139 5.39 8.02 -5.32
N ILE A 140 5.31 6.96 -4.52
CA ILE A 140 5.02 7.12 -3.08
C ILE A 140 6.22 7.74 -2.35
N GLU A 141 7.45 7.47 -2.78
CA GLU A 141 8.64 8.15 -2.25
C GLU A 141 8.54 9.66 -2.45
N LEU A 142 8.17 10.12 -3.65
CA LEU A 142 7.96 11.53 -3.92
C LEU A 142 6.92 12.15 -2.97
N VAL A 143 5.80 11.48 -2.74
CA VAL A 143 4.76 11.93 -1.80
C VAL A 143 5.29 11.93 -0.36
N GLU A 144 6.04 10.91 0.04
CA GLU A 144 6.61 10.76 1.38
C GLU A 144 7.60 11.89 1.68
N VAL A 145 8.53 12.18 0.76
CA VAL A 145 9.51 13.25 0.91
C VAL A 145 8.84 14.62 0.95
N SER A 146 7.91 14.89 0.04
CA SER A 146 7.14 16.13 0.03
C SER A 146 6.36 16.35 1.33
N LEU A 147 5.76 15.30 1.87
CA LEU A 147 5.00 15.38 3.13
C LEU A 147 5.92 15.68 4.33
N ARG A 148 7.15 15.08 4.38
CA ARG A 148 8.15 15.42 5.41
C ARG A 148 8.46 16.91 5.39
N VAL A 149 8.77 17.46 4.22
CA VAL A 149 9.08 18.88 4.05
C VAL A 149 7.91 19.73 4.52
N SER A 150 6.68 19.43 4.09
CA SER A 150 5.49 20.20 4.44
C SER A 150 5.24 20.20 5.96
N ILE A 151 5.28 19.04 6.61
CA ILE A 151 5.09 18.93 8.07
C ILE A 151 6.19 19.67 8.84
N ALA A 152 7.47 19.43 8.47
CA ALA A 152 8.60 20.06 9.14
C ALA A 152 8.56 21.59 9.01
N TYR A 153 8.20 22.12 7.84
CA TYR A 153 8.09 23.55 7.58
C TYR A 153 6.96 24.19 8.40
N HIS A 154 5.76 23.61 8.35
CA HIS A 154 4.59 24.18 9.04
C HIS A 154 4.73 24.18 10.57
N LEU A 155 5.17 23.07 11.13
CA LEU A 155 5.32 22.95 12.58
C LEU A 155 6.62 23.59 13.08
N GLY A 156 7.73 23.44 12.34
CA GLY A 156 9.03 24.01 12.68
C GLY A 156 9.01 25.53 12.76
N ARG A 157 8.17 26.20 11.97
CA ARG A 157 7.91 27.64 12.03
C ARG A 157 7.36 28.10 13.39
N ARG A 158 6.59 27.23 14.07
CA ARG A 158 6.02 27.52 15.40
C ARG A 158 7.00 27.19 16.51
N ASP A 159 7.64 26.05 16.43
CA ASP A 159 8.62 25.59 17.42
C ASP A 159 9.48 24.46 16.82
N PRO A 160 10.82 24.51 16.99
CA PRO A 160 11.72 23.44 16.51
C PRO A 160 11.35 22.05 17.04
N PHE A 161 10.72 21.96 18.20
CA PHE A 161 10.35 20.72 18.86
C PHE A 161 8.82 20.52 18.90
N ALA A 162 8.09 21.08 17.94
CA ALA A 162 6.63 21.06 17.89
C ALA A 162 6.05 19.65 17.96
N HIS A 163 6.73 18.65 17.39
CA HIS A 163 6.31 17.24 17.43
C HIS A 163 6.34 16.62 18.84
N MET A 164 7.10 17.23 19.76
CA MET A 164 7.20 16.83 21.18
C MET A 164 6.24 17.61 22.08
N LYS A 165 5.45 18.55 21.54
CA LYS A 165 4.58 19.44 22.27
C LYS A 165 3.10 19.09 22.05
N PRO A 166 2.44 18.37 22.99
CA PRO A 166 1.04 17.97 22.87
C PRO A 166 0.07 19.14 22.63
N GLU A 167 0.37 20.33 23.15
CA GLU A 167 -0.45 21.55 23.01
C GLU A 167 -0.48 22.07 21.57
N LEU A 168 0.51 21.70 20.73
CA LEU A 168 0.56 22.03 19.31
C LEU A 168 -0.12 20.99 18.43
N LEU A 169 -0.67 19.92 19.01
CA LEU A 169 -1.31 18.81 18.31
C LEU A 169 -2.82 18.77 18.54
N HIS A 170 -3.52 17.94 17.76
CA HIS A 170 -4.97 17.78 17.85
C HIS A 170 -5.38 17.05 19.14
N GLY A 171 -6.42 17.58 19.82
CA GLY A 171 -6.88 17.02 21.08
C GLY A 171 -7.27 15.54 21.04
N GLY A 172 -7.77 15.03 19.91
CA GLY A 172 -8.10 13.61 19.74
C GLY A 172 -6.88 12.70 19.66
N PHE A 173 -5.73 13.23 19.29
CA PHE A 173 -4.47 12.50 19.22
C PHE A 173 -3.79 12.38 20.58
N VAL A 174 -3.84 13.48 21.37
CA VAL A 174 -3.15 13.61 22.65
C VAL A 174 -4.03 13.29 23.88
N LYS A 175 -5.35 13.18 23.71
CA LYS A 175 -6.29 12.82 24.79
C LYS A 175 -6.71 11.37 24.67
N LYS A 176 -7.01 10.73 25.79
CA LYS A 176 -7.60 9.39 25.81
C LYS A 176 -8.88 9.38 24.98
N ALA A 177 -9.05 8.39 24.11
CA ALA A 177 -10.33 8.11 23.49
C ALA A 177 -11.35 7.88 24.61
N LYS A 178 -12.41 8.70 24.66
CA LYS A 178 -13.55 8.41 25.55
C LYS A 178 -14.09 7.04 25.17
N SER A 179 -13.95 6.05 26.06
CA SER A 179 -14.59 4.75 25.87
C SER A 179 -16.09 4.99 25.67
N LEU A 180 -16.58 4.78 24.47
CA LEU A 180 -18.00 4.68 24.20
C LEU A 180 -18.47 3.40 24.89
N ARG A 181 -18.92 3.53 26.15
CA ARG A 181 -19.62 2.47 26.88
C ARG A 181 -20.83 2.08 26.04
N GLY A 182 -20.78 0.92 25.39
CA GLY A 182 -21.96 0.35 24.74
C GLY A 182 -21.78 -0.44 23.48
N VAL A 183 -20.64 -0.39 22.81
CA VAL A 183 -20.39 -1.25 21.63
C VAL A 183 -19.29 -2.24 21.98
N GLN A 184 -19.68 -3.45 22.36
CA GLN A 184 -18.78 -4.61 22.41
C GLN A 184 -18.37 -4.98 20.99
N GLY A 185 -17.54 -4.16 20.35
CA GLY A 185 -16.81 -4.51 19.16
C GLY A 185 -15.56 -5.28 19.55
N HIS A 186 -15.35 -6.43 18.95
CA HIS A 186 -14.12 -7.22 19.05
C HIS A 186 -12.95 -6.41 18.42
N GLY A 187 -12.51 -5.36 19.13
CA GLY A 187 -11.25 -4.70 18.87
C GLY A 187 -10.15 -5.56 19.46
N SER A 188 -9.33 -6.20 18.64
CA SER A 188 -8.10 -6.84 19.07
C SER A 188 -7.25 -5.79 19.78
N SER A 189 -7.22 -5.82 21.11
CA SER A 189 -6.24 -5.10 21.91
C SER A 189 -4.86 -5.58 21.47
N ARG A 190 -4.06 -4.68 20.90
CA ARG A 190 -2.67 -4.98 20.58
C ARG A 190 -1.97 -5.35 21.87
N PRO A 191 -1.22 -6.50 21.94
CA PRO A 191 -0.47 -6.87 23.13
C PRO A 191 0.51 -5.73 23.49
N GLY A 192 0.49 -5.27 24.73
CA GLY A 192 1.44 -4.27 25.26
C GLY A 192 0.93 -2.82 25.32
N ARG A 193 -0.32 -2.52 24.91
CA ARG A 193 -0.91 -1.18 25.13
C ARG A 193 -1.42 -1.10 26.57
N SER A 194 -0.92 -0.13 27.37
CA SER A 194 -1.55 0.20 28.64
C SER A 194 -2.96 0.74 28.36
N GLU A 195 -3.95 0.41 29.19
CA GLU A 195 -5.33 0.92 29.06
C GLU A 195 -5.41 2.46 29.13
N GLN A 196 -4.31 3.11 29.42
CA GLN A 196 -4.19 4.56 29.62
C GLN A 196 -3.46 5.29 28.48
N ALA A 197 -2.78 4.60 27.56
CA ALA A 197 -1.98 5.22 26.52
C ALA A 197 -2.83 5.90 25.44
N THR A 198 -2.44 7.11 25.03
CA THR A 198 -3.03 7.87 23.94
C THR A 198 -2.43 7.41 22.58
N ASP A 199 -3.02 7.88 21.47
CA ASP A 199 -2.42 7.66 20.16
C ASP A 199 -1.08 8.38 20.00
N TYR A 200 -0.91 9.51 20.68
CA TYR A 200 0.34 10.26 20.74
C TYR A 200 1.41 9.49 21.52
N ASP A 201 1.08 8.91 22.68
CA ASP A 201 2.04 8.11 23.47
C ASP A 201 2.59 6.94 22.68
N ASP A 202 1.72 6.23 21.92
CA ASP A 202 2.13 5.14 21.05
C ASP A 202 3.02 5.63 19.89
N TRP A 203 2.73 6.82 19.35
CA TRP A 203 3.53 7.42 18.29
C TRP A 203 4.89 7.87 18.84
N LEU A 204 4.91 8.55 20.00
CA LEU A 204 6.12 9.07 20.66
C LEU A 204 7.08 7.93 21.02
N ARG A 205 6.55 6.85 21.61
CA ARG A 205 7.36 5.65 21.88
C ARG A 205 8.06 5.10 20.62
N LYS A 206 7.33 5.04 19.50
CA LYS A 206 7.93 4.61 18.23
C LYS A 206 8.96 5.63 17.71
N HIS A 207 8.71 6.92 17.89
CA HIS A 207 9.66 7.99 17.60
C HIS A 207 10.97 7.80 18.39
N ASP A 208 10.89 7.61 19.69
CA ASP A 208 12.07 7.41 20.54
C ASP A 208 12.83 6.13 20.16
N GLU A 209 12.10 5.07 19.77
CA GLU A 209 12.71 3.84 19.26
C GLU A 209 13.51 4.08 17.97
N VAL A 210 13.00 4.85 17.00
CA VAL A 210 13.72 5.09 15.74
C VAL A 210 14.90 6.05 15.95
N VAL A 211 14.78 7.06 16.81
CA VAL A 211 15.87 7.97 17.15
C VAL A 211 17.02 7.20 17.84
N SER A 212 16.70 6.43 18.90
CA SER A 212 17.70 5.70 19.66
C SER A 212 18.44 4.62 18.87
N ARG A 213 17.80 4.04 17.84
CA ARG A 213 18.38 3.02 16.96
C ARG A 213 19.11 3.61 15.75
N SER A 214 18.94 4.91 15.49
CA SER A 214 19.50 5.55 14.31
C SER A 214 21.03 5.54 14.36
N LYS A 215 21.64 5.13 13.25
CA LYS A 215 23.09 5.22 13.01
C LYS A 215 23.44 6.27 11.95
N GLU A 216 22.46 7.05 11.53
CA GLU A 216 22.63 8.09 10.53
C GLU A 216 23.64 9.14 11.02
N VAL A 217 24.58 9.49 10.15
CA VAL A 217 25.70 10.40 10.50
C VAL A 217 25.19 11.75 10.98
N PHE A 218 24.17 12.28 10.30
CA PHE A 218 23.58 13.59 10.67
C PHE A 218 22.92 13.55 12.05
N VAL A 219 22.25 12.44 12.41
CA VAL A 219 21.62 12.26 13.73
C VAL A 219 22.70 12.22 14.81
N GLN A 220 23.73 11.37 14.62
CA GLN A 220 24.83 11.25 15.57
C GLN A 220 25.59 12.58 15.75
N HIS A 221 25.83 13.30 14.66
CA HIS A 221 26.44 14.64 14.70
C HIS A 221 25.58 15.59 15.53
N TYR A 222 24.27 15.61 15.28
CA TYR A 222 23.34 16.50 15.95
C TYR A 222 23.24 16.21 17.46
N LEU A 223 23.08 14.92 17.83
CA LEU A 223 23.04 14.49 19.23
C LEU A 223 24.33 14.83 19.97
N LYS A 224 25.50 14.66 19.34
CA LYS A 224 26.81 15.01 19.92
C LYS A 224 26.97 16.51 20.14
N LYS A 225 26.44 17.35 19.22
CA LYS A 225 26.63 18.81 19.25
C LYS A 225 25.61 19.52 20.12
N TYR A 226 24.35 19.08 20.09
CA TYR A 226 23.23 19.80 20.69
C TYR A 226 22.48 18.98 21.76
N GLY A 227 22.65 17.65 21.79
CA GLY A 227 21.90 16.76 22.67
C GLY A 227 20.48 16.46 22.16
N GLU A 228 19.66 15.87 23.03
CA GLU A 228 18.22 15.64 22.81
C GLU A 228 17.39 16.81 23.34
N PRO A 229 16.19 17.02 22.76
CA PRO A 229 15.58 16.34 21.61
C PRO A 229 16.09 16.85 20.27
N LEU A 230 15.89 16.03 19.21
CA LEU A 230 16.14 16.47 17.83
C LEU A 230 15.07 17.43 17.36
N PRO A 231 15.38 18.51 16.62
CA PRO A 231 14.37 19.37 16.03
C PRO A 231 13.58 18.61 14.95
N ILE A 232 12.35 19.07 14.66
CA ILE A 232 11.42 18.36 13.79
C ILE A 232 11.99 18.07 12.39
N TRP A 233 12.71 19.02 11.79
CA TRP A 233 13.32 18.87 10.46
C TRP A 233 14.48 17.86 10.40
N VAL A 234 15.05 17.49 11.54
CA VAL A 234 16.04 16.38 11.64
C VAL A 234 15.33 15.09 11.99
N SER A 235 14.44 15.15 12.97
CA SER A 235 13.73 14.00 13.49
C SER A 235 12.83 13.33 12.44
N ILE A 236 12.17 14.13 11.60
CA ILE A 236 11.19 13.67 10.61
C ILE A 236 11.82 12.79 9.51
N GLU A 237 13.13 12.95 9.25
CA GLU A 237 13.86 12.12 8.28
C GLU A 237 13.92 10.64 8.72
N LEU A 238 13.75 10.38 10.01
CA LEU A 238 13.73 9.03 10.57
C LEU A 238 12.33 8.38 10.54
N TRP A 239 11.28 9.16 10.22
CA TRP A 239 9.92 8.64 10.31
C TRP A 239 9.56 7.86 9.07
N GLU A 240 9.16 6.60 9.26
CA GLU A 240 8.56 5.80 8.19
C GLU A 240 7.23 6.43 7.73
N PHE A 241 6.83 6.18 6.49
CA PHE A 241 5.60 6.74 5.92
C PHE A 241 4.36 6.48 6.80
N GLY A 242 4.29 5.32 7.48
CA GLY A 242 3.22 5.03 8.44
C GLY A 242 3.24 5.94 9.67
N MET A 243 4.42 6.38 10.13
CA MET A 243 4.56 7.36 11.21
C MET A 243 4.16 8.76 10.74
N LEU A 244 4.59 9.16 9.54
CA LEU A 244 4.22 10.44 8.92
C LEU A 244 2.70 10.56 8.77
N THR A 245 2.05 9.57 8.18
CA THR A 245 0.59 9.59 7.96
C THR A 245 -0.18 9.64 9.28
N ARG A 246 0.30 8.93 10.30
CA ARG A 246 -0.31 8.96 11.63
C ARG A 246 -0.11 10.31 12.31
N PHE A 247 1.09 10.90 12.18
CA PHE A 247 1.40 12.21 12.74
C PHE A 247 0.61 13.31 12.04
N PHE A 248 0.50 13.29 10.71
CA PHE A 248 -0.35 14.21 9.96
C PHE A 248 -1.80 14.19 10.49
N GLY A 249 -2.39 13.01 10.68
CA GLY A 249 -3.72 12.87 11.29
C GLY A 249 -3.81 13.36 12.74
N GLY A 250 -2.67 13.50 13.43
CA GLY A 250 -2.54 14.03 14.79
C GLY A 250 -2.27 15.54 14.88
N MET A 251 -2.03 16.23 13.77
CA MET A 251 -1.83 17.68 13.71
C MET A 251 -3.16 18.42 13.94
N LYS A 252 -3.11 19.71 14.29
CA LYS A 252 -4.32 20.55 14.35
C LYS A 252 -4.96 20.66 12.97
N ASN A 253 -6.28 20.76 12.92
CA ASN A 253 -7.04 20.83 11.67
C ASN A 253 -6.55 21.97 10.76
N GLU A 254 -6.21 23.13 11.35
CA GLU A 254 -5.69 24.28 10.60
C GLU A 254 -4.40 23.94 9.85
N ASP A 255 -3.47 23.24 10.51
CA ASP A 255 -2.20 22.82 9.91
C ASP A 255 -2.42 21.75 8.82
N GLN A 256 -3.35 20.82 9.07
CA GLN A 256 -3.72 19.80 8.09
C GLN A 256 -4.36 20.43 6.85
N GLU A 257 -5.25 21.43 7.01
CA GLU A 257 -5.89 22.13 5.88
C GLU A 257 -4.87 22.96 5.09
N GLU A 258 -3.92 23.62 5.76
CA GLU A 258 -2.85 24.37 5.10
C GLU A 258 -1.98 23.43 4.26
N ILE A 259 -1.60 22.27 4.79
CA ILE A 259 -0.87 21.24 4.02
C ILE A 259 -1.73 20.66 2.89
N ALA A 260 -3.01 20.35 3.13
CA ALA A 260 -3.90 19.84 2.10
C ALA A 260 -4.04 20.82 0.92
N SER A 261 -4.08 22.12 1.21
CA SER A 261 -4.13 23.19 0.22
C SER A 261 -2.89 23.19 -0.69
N GLN A 262 -1.69 22.88 -0.16
CA GLN A 262 -0.46 22.78 -0.97
C GLN A 262 -0.52 21.65 -2.00
N TYR A 263 -1.22 20.56 -1.66
CA TYR A 263 -1.48 19.46 -2.60
C TYR A 263 -2.71 19.70 -3.47
N GLU A 264 -3.30 20.89 -3.38
CA GLU A 264 -4.56 21.25 -4.07
C GLU A 264 -5.68 20.24 -3.76
N VAL A 265 -5.68 19.64 -2.57
CA VAL A 265 -6.69 18.65 -2.14
C VAL A 265 -7.78 19.37 -1.33
N PRO A 266 -9.07 19.27 -1.74
CA PRO A 266 -10.17 19.94 -1.05
C PRO A 266 -10.51 19.22 0.25
N GLY A 267 -9.85 19.62 1.32
CA GLY A 267 -10.05 19.18 2.70
C GLY A 267 -9.00 18.20 3.23
N ALA A 268 -8.53 18.51 4.43
CA ALA A 268 -7.52 17.72 5.14
C ALA A 268 -7.93 16.24 5.34
N ASN A 269 -9.22 16.00 5.57
CA ASN A 269 -9.75 14.65 5.75
C ASN A 269 -9.70 13.79 4.48
N VAL A 270 -9.70 14.42 3.30
CA VAL A 270 -9.50 13.76 2.01
C VAL A 270 -8.03 13.38 1.87
N LEU A 271 -7.12 14.34 2.10
CA LEU A 271 -5.68 14.08 2.06
C LEU A 271 -5.27 12.99 3.07
N GLU A 272 -5.74 13.06 4.33
CA GLU A 272 -5.47 12.02 5.33
C GLU A 272 -5.89 10.64 4.87
N SER A 273 -7.07 10.52 4.26
CA SER A 273 -7.57 9.27 3.70
C SER A 273 -6.67 8.76 2.56
N TRP A 274 -6.19 9.66 1.70
CA TRP A 274 -5.27 9.32 0.61
C TRP A 274 -3.93 8.83 1.14
N LEU A 275 -3.33 9.53 2.08
CA LEU A 275 -2.07 9.15 2.72
C LEU A 275 -2.17 7.76 3.39
N ARG A 276 -3.27 7.48 4.10
CA ARG A 276 -3.53 6.14 4.68
C ARG A 276 -3.60 5.07 3.61
N THR A 277 -4.27 5.35 2.50
CA THR A 277 -4.38 4.42 1.37
C THR A 277 -3.03 4.19 0.71
N MET A 278 -2.22 5.25 0.51
CA MET A 278 -0.86 5.15 -0.03
C MET A 278 0.06 4.35 0.91
N ASN A 279 -0.09 4.51 2.23
CA ASN A 279 0.66 3.69 3.19
C ASN A 279 0.34 2.18 3.07
N VAL A 280 -0.94 1.82 2.87
CA VAL A 280 -1.32 0.42 2.61
C VAL A 280 -0.69 -0.06 1.30
N LEU A 281 -0.76 0.75 0.24
CA LEU A 281 -0.21 0.42 -1.08
C LEU A 281 1.32 0.25 -1.01
N ARG A 282 2.00 1.18 -0.35
CA ARG A 282 3.45 1.15 -0.10
C ARG A 282 3.86 -0.14 0.62
N ASN A 283 3.13 -0.50 1.68
CA ASN A 283 3.47 -1.70 2.46
C ASN A 283 3.25 -2.98 1.63
N VAL A 284 2.17 -3.07 0.83
CA VAL A 284 1.97 -4.21 -0.08
C VAL A 284 3.10 -4.29 -1.09
N ALA A 285 3.51 -3.18 -1.68
CA ALA A 285 4.58 -3.13 -2.68
C ALA A 285 5.95 -3.47 -2.08
N ALA A 286 6.31 -2.85 -0.94
CA ALA A 286 7.59 -3.05 -0.25
C ALA A 286 7.77 -4.48 0.29
N HIS A 287 6.68 -5.12 0.72
CA HIS A 287 6.69 -6.54 1.11
C HIS A 287 6.49 -7.50 -0.06
N HIS A 288 6.66 -7.02 -1.29
CA HIS A 288 6.57 -7.81 -2.51
C HIS A 288 5.21 -8.52 -2.70
N GLY A 289 4.14 -7.98 -2.10
CA GLY A 289 2.79 -8.49 -2.27
C GLY A 289 2.27 -8.23 -3.69
N ARG A 290 1.39 -9.10 -4.17
CA ARG A 290 0.73 -8.91 -5.48
C ARG A 290 -0.16 -7.67 -5.44
N LEU A 291 -0.02 -6.78 -6.44
CA LEU A 291 -0.82 -5.56 -6.60
C LEU A 291 -1.90 -5.70 -7.68
N TRP A 292 -1.55 -6.24 -8.86
CA TRP A 292 -2.30 -6.06 -10.10
C TRP A 292 -3.81 -6.30 -9.98
N ASN A 293 -4.29 -7.38 -9.41
CA ASN A 293 -5.73 -7.65 -9.23
C ASN A 293 -6.17 -7.74 -7.77
N ARG A 294 -5.44 -7.08 -6.87
CA ARG A 294 -5.74 -7.09 -5.44
C ARG A 294 -6.91 -6.16 -5.13
N ILE A 295 -7.80 -6.62 -4.27
CA ILE A 295 -8.72 -5.73 -3.56
C ILE A 295 -7.95 -5.12 -2.40
N ILE A 296 -7.86 -3.79 -2.37
CA ILE A 296 -7.10 -3.06 -1.37
C ILE A 296 -8.08 -2.53 -0.34
N ALA A 297 -7.84 -2.89 0.92
CA ALA A 297 -8.64 -2.40 2.04
C ALA A 297 -8.58 -0.86 2.13
N PHE A 298 -9.61 -0.26 2.71
CA PHE A 298 -9.74 1.18 2.90
C PHE A 298 -9.77 1.95 1.57
N PRO A 299 -10.95 2.06 0.92
CA PRO A 299 -11.11 2.91 -0.25
C PRO A 299 -10.79 4.36 0.14
N PRO A 300 -10.09 5.10 -0.74
CA PRO A 300 -9.78 6.50 -0.50
C PRO A 300 -11.08 7.31 -0.46
N ARG A 301 -11.14 8.30 0.44
CA ARG A 301 -12.22 9.27 0.43
C ARG A 301 -12.11 10.13 -0.83
N LEU A 302 -13.20 10.27 -1.57
CA LEU A 302 -13.22 11.10 -2.76
C LEU A 302 -13.47 12.57 -2.40
N PRO A 303 -12.89 13.53 -3.15
CA PRO A 303 -13.23 14.93 -3.02
C PRO A 303 -14.74 15.15 -3.25
N PRO A 304 -15.34 16.21 -2.70
CA PRO A 304 -16.70 16.60 -3.08
C PRO A 304 -16.79 16.75 -4.59
N ARG A 305 -17.93 16.36 -5.20
CA ARG A 305 -18.16 16.55 -6.64
C ARG A 305 -17.99 18.01 -7.02
N GLY A 306 -17.28 18.27 -8.10
CA GLY A 306 -16.94 19.62 -8.57
C GLY A 306 -15.78 20.28 -7.79
N GLY A 307 -15.35 19.71 -6.65
CA GLY A 307 -14.19 20.21 -5.90
C GLY A 307 -12.87 19.99 -6.65
N ARG A 308 -12.77 18.88 -7.41
CA ARG A 308 -11.67 18.57 -8.34
C ARG A 308 -12.25 17.85 -9.56
N GLN A 309 -12.65 18.64 -10.57
CA GLN A 309 -13.31 18.13 -11.78
C GLN A 309 -12.49 17.06 -12.51
N ASP A 310 -11.16 17.14 -12.45
CA ASP A 310 -10.25 16.15 -13.03
C ASP A 310 -10.26 14.79 -12.33
N LEU A 311 -10.86 14.70 -11.12
CA LEU A 311 -11.05 13.47 -10.34
C LEU A 311 -12.52 13.04 -10.24
N ASP A 312 -13.48 13.81 -10.74
CA ASP A 312 -14.91 13.51 -10.59
C ASP A 312 -15.32 12.15 -11.21
N PHE A 313 -14.58 11.67 -12.22
CA PHE A 313 -14.79 10.35 -12.80
C PHE A 313 -14.66 9.19 -11.78
N LEU A 314 -13.97 9.40 -10.66
CA LEU A 314 -13.84 8.38 -9.60
C LEU A 314 -15.19 8.07 -8.93
N TRP A 315 -16.13 9.02 -8.93
CA TRP A 315 -17.48 8.81 -8.42
C TRP A 315 -18.30 7.89 -9.30
N GLU A 316 -18.03 7.89 -10.60
CA GLU A 316 -18.76 7.12 -11.63
C GLU A 316 -18.22 5.66 -11.74
N LEU A 317 -17.13 5.32 -11.05
CA LEU A 317 -16.59 3.97 -11.09
C LEU A 317 -17.59 2.97 -10.52
N PRO A 318 -17.75 1.79 -11.15
CA PRO A 318 -18.52 0.69 -10.60
C PRO A 318 -18.02 0.31 -9.20
N GLU A 319 -18.94 -0.09 -8.31
CA GLU A 319 -18.57 -0.47 -6.93
C GLU A 319 -17.46 -1.53 -6.85
N GLY A 320 -17.47 -2.52 -7.76
CA GLY A 320 -16.41 -3.52 -7.87
C GLY A 320 -15.04 -2.96 -8.23
N SER A 321 -14.98 -1.79 -8.89
CA SER A 321 -13.72 -1.11 -9.29
C SER A 321 -13.20 -0.17 -8.22
N LYS A 322 -14.04 0.41 -7.37
CA LYS A 322 -13.64 1.35 -6.31
C LYS A 322 -12.65 0.74 -5.31
N GLY A 323 -12.74 -0.57 -5.04
CA GLY A 323 -11.81 -1.31 -4.19
C GLY A 323 -10.50 -1.72 -4.87
N ARG A 324 -10.35 -1.51 -6.18
CA ARG A 324 -9.21 -1.97 -6.98
C ARG A 324 -8.14 -0.88 -7.16
N LEU A 325 -7.09 -1.22 -7.87
CA LEU A 325 -5.86 -0.40 -7.96
C LEU A 325 -6.06 0.89 -8.74
N PHE A 326 -6.95 0.93 -9.77
CA PHE A 326 -7.13 2.09 -10.64
C PHE A 326 -7.38 3.39 -9.89
N SER A 327 -8.32 3.41 -8.94
CA SER A 327 -8.62 4.62 -8.15
C SER A 327 -7.41 5.11 -7.35
N ARG A 328 -6.55 4.20 -6.87
CA ARG A 328 -5.33 4.54 -6.13
C ARG A 328 -4.25 5.07 -7.05
N LEU A 329 -4.09 4.48 -8.23
CA LEU A 329 -3.17 4.99 -9.25
C LEU A 329 -3.61 6.38 -9.74
N SER A 330 -4.91 6.62 -9.88
CA SER A 330 -5.42 7.96 -10.25
C SER A 330 -5.09 9.01 -9.19
N ILE A 331 -5.27 8.69 -7.90
CA ILE A 331 -4.89 9.60 -6.81
C ILE A 331 -3.37 9.79 -6.76
N LEU A 332 -2.60 8.73 -6.95
CA LEU A 332 -1.14 8.83 -6.98
C LEU A 332 -0.65 9.67 -8.16
N LEU A 333 -1.23 9.46 -9.35
CA LEU A 333 -0.97 10.27 -10.55
C LEU A 333 -1.30 11.75 -10.29
N TYR A 334 -2.42 12.03 -9.62
CA TYR A 334 -2.79 13.39 -9.22
C TYR A 334 -1.74 14.00 -8.31
N LEU A 335 -1.35 13.32 -7.21
CA LEU A 335 -0.36 13.82 -6.26
C LEU A 335 0.99 14.05 -6.94
N VAL A 336 1.46 13.11 -7.76
CA VAL A 336 2.70 13.28 -8.54
C VAL A 336 2.62 14.53 -9.43
N SER A 337 1.49 14.72 -10.14
CA SER A 337 1.32 15.86 -11.05
C SER A 337 1.27 17.24 -10.36
N VAL A 338 0.95 17.27 -9.07
CA VAL A 338 0.96 18.48 -8.24
C VAL A 338 2.34 18.70 -7.63
N ILE A 339 2.96 17.66 -7.10
CA ILE A 339 4.26 17.74 -6.41
C ILE A 339 5.39 18.01 -7.40
N ASP A 340 5.42 17.27 -8.50
CA ASP A 340 6.42 17.39 -9.56
C ASP A 340 5.73 17.38 -10.94
N PRO A 341 5.27 18.55 -11.42
CA PRO A 341 4.62 18.67 -12.73
C PRO A 341 5.50 18.23 -13.91
N GLU A 342 6.81 18.19 -13.71
CA GLU A 342 7.81 17.81 -14.71
C GLU A 342 8.20 16.33 -14.65
N SER A 343 7.62 15.57 -13.72
CA SER A 343 7.94 14.16 -13.54
C SER A 343 7.68 13.32 -14.79
N SER A 344 8.61 12.44 -15.12
CA SER A 344 8.45 11.42 -16.17
C SER A 344 7.65 10.19 -15.70
N TRP A 345 7.28 10.12 -14.44
CA TRP A 345 6.57 8.99 -13.86
C TRP A 345 5.26 8.63 -14.59
N PRO A 346 4.42 9.61 -15.02
CA PRO A 346 3.20 9.31 -15.80
C PRO A 346 3.47 8.57 -17.10
N LEU A 347 4.60 8.87 -17.77
CA LEU A 347 5.04 8.15 -18.99
C LEU A 347 5.40 6.71 -18.67
N GLY A 348 6.22 6.48 -17.66
CA GLY A 348 6.61 5.13 -17.24
C GLY A 348 5.39 4.29 -16.85
N LEU A 349 4.40 4.91 -16.20
CA LEU A 349 3.14 4.23 -15.87
C LEU A 349 2.33 3.89 -17.14
N ARG A 350 2.20 4.84 -18.08
CA ARG A 350 1.52 4.62 -19.37
C ARG A 350 2.17 3.49 -20.15
N GLU A 351 3.50 3.52 -20.27
CA GLU A 351 4.27 2.49 -20.97
C GLU A 351 4.05 1.11 -20.35
N LEU A 352 4.14 1.01 -19.02
CA LEU A 352 3.88 -0.24 -18.34
C LEU A 352 2.46 -0.76 -18.58
N LEU A 353 1.46 0.10 -18.47
CA LEU A 353 0.05 -0.27 -18.68
C LEU A 353 -0.22 -0.68 -20.13
N GLY A 354 0.42 -0.01 -21.10
CA GLY A 354 0.33 -0.36 -22.51
C GLY A 354 0.98 -1.71 -22.85
N ASN A 355 1.91 -2.16 -22.01
CA ASN A 355 2.58 -3.47 -22.13
C ASN A 355 1.99 -4.52 -21.17
N PHE A 356 0.69 -4.42 -20.85
CA PHE A 356 0.02 -5.47 -20.08
C PHE A 356 0.10 -6.81 -20.83
N PRO A 357 0.46 -7.93 -20.18
CA PRO A 357 0.63 -9.21 -20.85
C PRO A 357 -0.63 -9.66 -21.58
N GLU A 358 -0.48 -10.14 -22.83
CA GLU A 358 -1.56 -10.72 -23.62
C GLU A 358 -1.95 -12.09 -23.05
N ILE A 359 -2.96 -12.09 -22.21
CA ILE A 359 -3.51 -13.29 -21.58
C ILE A 359 -5.02 -13.29 -21.82
N PRO A 360 -5.59 -14.31 -22.50
CA PRO A 360 -7.02 -14.37 -22.73
C PRO A 360 -7.81 -14.16 -21.45
N GLU A 361 -8.88 -13.35 -21.50
CA GLU A 361 -9.78 -13.03 -20.38
C GLU A 361 -9.17 -12.18 -19.24
N LEU A 362 -7.90 -11.80 -19.32
CA LEU A 362 -7.28 -10.87 -18.39
C LEU A 362 -6.98 -9.54 -19.07
N SER A 363 -7.23 -8.47 -18.34
CA SER A 363 -7.00 -7.11 -18.84
C SER A 363 -6.79 -6.13 -17.70
N LEU A 364 -6.56 -4.86 -18.03
CA LEU A 364 -6.52 -3.79 -17.05
C LEU A 364 -7.84 -3.62 -16.27
N ALA A 365 -8.96 -4.13 -16.79
CA ALA A 365 -10.24 -4.15 -16.06
C ALA A 365 -10.16 -4.96 -14.76
N ASP A 366 -9.28 -5.99 -14.68
CA ASP A 366 -9.01 -6.73 -13.45
C ASP A 366 -8.34 -5.86 -12.36
N MET A 367 -7.73 -4.75 -12.77
CA MET A 367 -7.17 -3.72 -11.89
C MET A 367 -8.16 -2.58 -11.62
N GLY A 368 -9.36 -2.65 -12.20
CA GLY A 368 -10.43 -1.65 -12.06
C GLY A 368 -10.41 -0.52 -13.08
N PHE A 369 -9.59 -0.62 -14.14
CA PHE A 369 -9.55 0.37 -15.21
C PHE A 369 -10.85 0.32 -16.02
N PRO A 370 -11.55 1.45 -16.19
CA PRO A 370 -12.69 1.52 -17.11
C PRO A 370 -12.25 1.51 -18.57
N GLN A 371 -13.15 1.16 -19.46
CA GLN A 371 -12.90 1.33 -20.89
C GLN A 371 -12.65 2.80 -21.20
N GLY A 372 -11.69 3.11 -22.07
CA GLY A 372 -11.35 4.49 -22.43
C GLY A 372 -10.67 5.30 -21.32
N TRP A 373 -10.07 4.67 -20.33
CA TRP A 373 -9.43 5.33 -19.18
C TRP A 373 -8.39 6.41 -19.59
N THR A 374 -7.73 6.26 -20.74
CA THR A 374 -6.76 7.24 -21.25
C THR A 374 -7.38 8.59 -21.59
N SER A 375 -8.69 8.63 -21.90
CA SER A 375 -9.43 9.87 -22.19
C SER A 375 -10.04 10.53 -20.95
N LEU A 376 -9.87 9.95 -19.77
CA LEU A 376 -10.33 10.57 -18.53
C LEU A 376 -9.51 11.84 -18.23
N PRO A 377 -10.13 12.92 -17.71
CA PRO A 377 -9.51 14.26 -17.66
C PRO A 377 -8.11 14.30 -17.05
N LEU A 378 -7.90 13.68 -15.89
CA LEU A 378 -6.59 13.60 -15.24
C LEU A 378 -5.57 12.81 -16.09
N TRP A 379 -5.98 11.64 -16.58
CA TRP A 379 -5.11 10.75 -17.35
C TRP A 379 -4.72 11.38 -18.68
N ALA A 380 -5.67 11.93 -19.44
CA ALA A 380 -5.40 12.64 -20.70
C ALA A 380 -4.41 13.78 -20.49
N ARG A 381 -4.68 14.67 -19.52
CA ARG A 381 -3.80 15.80 -19.19
C ARG A 381 -2.37 15.37 -18.85
N CYS A 382 -2.20 14.35 -18.01
CA CYS A 382 -0.87 13.91 -17.60
C CYS A 382 -0.12 13.16 -18.71
N LEU A 383 -0.85 12.43 -19.57
CA LEU A 383 -0.27 11.69 -20.67
C LEU A 383 0.10 12.58 -21.87
N GLU A 384 -0.67 13.64 -22.14
CA GLU A 384 -0.39 14.61 -23.21
C GLU A 384 0.82 15.50 -22.90
N ARG A 385 0.90 16.05 -21.67
CA ARG A 385 2.07 16.83 -21.23
C ARG A 385 3.39 16.09 -21.42
N SER A 386 3.35 14.81 -21.21
CA SER A 386 4.53 13.95 -21.30
C SER A 386 4.91 13.62 -22.76
N SER A 387 3.97 13.56 -23.70
CA SER A 387 4.26 13.30 -25.12
C SER A 387 4.82 14.53 -25.84
N MET A 388 4.55 15.74 -25.38
CA MET A 388 5.11 16.97 -25.96
C MET A 388 6.61 17.13 -25.70
N LYS A 389 7.17 16.49 -24.68
CA LYS A 389 8.61 16.49 -24.39
C LYS A 389 9.43 15.62 -25.33
N ASP A 390 8.84 14.51 -25.82
CA ASP A 390 9.54 13.61 -26.76
C ASP A 390 9.68 14.19 -28.18
N THR A 391 8.94 15.27 -28.50
CA THR A 391 8.94 15.91 -29.84
C THR A 391 9.88 17.09 -29.97
N GLY A 392 10.84 17.31 -29.05
CA GLY A 392 11.95 18.23 -29.25
C GLY A 392 11.59 19.73 -29.26
N GLY A 393 10.53 20.14 -28.57
CA GLY A 393 10.25 21.55 -28.30
C GLY A 393 11.35 22.16 -27.44
N SER A 394 12.01 23.23 -27.92
CA SER A 394 13.16 23.85 -27.26
C SER A 394 12.82 24.26 -25.82
N LEU A 395 13.77 24.04 -24.91
CA LEU A 395 13.72 24.35 -23.48
C LEU A 395 13.42 25.84 -23.16
N GLU A 396 13.46 26.73 -24.15
CA GLU A 396 13.33 28.17 -23.94
C GLU A 396 11.88 28.67 -23.70
N THR A 397 10.84 27.89 -24.10
CA THR A 397 9.45 28.34 -23.99
C THR A 397 8.78 27.94 -22.65
N VAL A 398 9.40 27.07 -21.86
CA VAL A 398 8.84 26.52 -20.61
C VAL A 398 9.17 27.36 -19.36
N ILE A 399 10.13 28.29 -19.48
CA ILE A 399 10.61 29.11 -18.34
C ILE A 399 9.64 30.24 -17.95
N ALA A 400 8.58 30.49 -18.73
CA ALA A 400 7.67 31.63 -18.52
C ALA A 400 6.42 31.32 -17.65
N ALA A 401 6.24 30.10 -17.15
CA ALA A 401 5.18 29.81 -16.20
C ALA A 401 5.70 29.95 -14.76
N GLU A 402 5.24 30.95 -14.03
CA GLU A 402 5.55 31.10 -12.61
C GLU A 402 5.26 29.79 -11.86
N PRO A 403 6.18 29.34 -10.99
CA PRO A 403 5.96 28.13 -10.20
C PRO A 403 4.78 28.38 -9.24
N ARG A 404 3.71 27.58 -9.39
CA ARG A 404 2.52 27.63 -8.53
C ARG A 404 2.77 27.10 -7.10
N ASN A 405 3.97 26.64 -6.81
CA ASN A 405 4.35 26.21 -5.46
C ASN A 405 5.28 27.25 -4.82
N PRO A 406 4.78 28.05 -3.83
CA PRO A 406 5.58 29.07 -3.17
C PRO A 406 6.74 28.51 -2.31
N TYR A 407 6.85 27.20 -2.19
CA TYR A 407 7.86 26.51 -1.35
C TYR A 407 8.96 25.84 -2.15
N THR A 408 8.99 25.95 -3.46
CA THR A 408 10.15 25.59 -4.23
C THR A 408 11.20 26.65 -3.98
N VAL A 409 12.07 26.44 -3.01
CA VAL A 409 13.26 27.27 -2.79
C VAL A 409 14.23 26.99 -3.92
N TYR A 410 14.03 27.67 -5.05
CA TYR A 410 15.11 27.84 -6.01
C TYR A 410 16.01 28.95 -5.48
N PRO A 411 17.34 28.72 -5.41
CA PRO A 411 18.25 29.82 -5.15
C PRO A 411 18.01 30.89 -6.22
N ALA A 412 17.81 32.12 -5.79
CA ALA A 412 17.65 33.25 -6.69
C ALA A 412 18.87 33.30 -7.63
N ARG A 413 18.60 33.17 -8.94
CA ARG A 413 19.56 33.21 -10.06
C ARG A 413 20.35 31.91 -10.29
N GLY A 414 19.81 30.96 -11.03
CA GLY A 414 20.55 30.12 -11.99
C GLY A 414 21.81 29.36 -11.54
N GLU A 415 22.09 29.30 -10.25
CA GLU A 415 23.24 28.56 -9.71
C GLU A 415 22.85 27.11 -9.48
N VAL A 416 23.46 26.24 -10.26
CA VAL A 416 23.39 24.78 -10.03
C VAL A 416 24.09 24.51 -8.70
N ILE A 417 23.33 24.03 -7.70
CA ILE A 417 23.89 23.55 -6.44
C ILE A 417 24.77 22.34 -6.75
N THR A 418 26.07 22.52 -6.81
CA THR A 418 27.02 21.43 -6.96
C THR A 418 27.30 20.80 -5.60
N SER A 419 27.78 19.55 -5.60
CA SER A 419 28.25 18.88 -4.38
C SER A 419 29.31 19.65 -3.60
N ALA A 420 30.06 20.55 -4.28
CA ALA A 420 31.01 21.49 -3.67
C ALA A 420 30.26 22.60 -2.89
N HIS A 421 29.11 23.07 -3.38
CA HIS A 421 28.32 24.11 -2.70
C HIS A 421 27.68 23.56 -1.41
N VAL A 422 27.21 22.31 -1.44
CA VAL A 422 26.68 21.62 -0.24
C VAL A 422 27.78 21.41 0.81
N ARG A 423 29.01 21.04 0.39
CA ARG A 423 30.14 20.89 1.31
C ARG A 423 30.52 22.23 1.95
N ARG A 424 30.55 23.31 1.17
CA ARG A 424 30.84 24.65 1.68
C ARG A 424 29.83 25.11 2.73
N LEU A 425 28.53 24.88 2.51
CA LEU A 425 27.49 25.20 3.47
C LEU A 425 27.60 24.34 4.76
N MET A 426 28.07 23.10 4.64
CA MET A 426 28.32 22.22 5.80
C MET A 426 29.60 22.68 6.57
N ASP A 427 30.62 23.18 5.89
CA ASP A 427 31.88 23.63 6.50
C ASP A 427 31.75 25.02 7.14
N GLU A 428 30.91 25.90 6.60
CA GLU A 428 30.71 27.27 7.10
C GLU A 428 29.68 27.36 8.26
N GLY A 429 29.13 26.23 8.71
CA GLY A 429 28.29 26.14 9.94
C GLY A 429 26.92 26.79 9.86
N GLY A 430 26.40 26.93 8.67
CA GLY A 430 25.10 27.55 8.42
C GLY A 430 24.01 26.57 8.05
N VAL A 431 23.74 25.55 8.86
CA VAL A 431 22.43 24.90 9.09
C VAL A 431 22.54 24.03 10.34
#